data_9460cf65adb69468aa7b4b7ac063c5b6
#
_entry.id   9460cf65adb69468aa7b4b7ac063c5b6
#
_cell.length_a   1.000
_cell.length_b   1.000
_cell.length_c   1.000
_cell.angle_alpha   90.00
_cell.angle_beta   90.00
_cell.angle_gamma   90.00
#
_symmetry.space_group_name_H-M   'P 1'
#
loop_
_entity.id
_entity.type
_entity.pdbx_description
1 polymer ?
#
loop_
_entity_poly.entity_id
_entity_poly.type
_entity_poly.pdbx_seq_one_letter_code
_entity_poly.pdbx_strand_id
1 'polypeptide(L)'
;MTYRVEIRPKEGFGDPHAEGVLHQLRELGIESVTAVRSARLFFLYGDLTDDQARKVAEDLLIDPVVEEYRLSSGNGGAEAPSGAVVEVHLKPGVMDPVAASAERAIRDMGFALSAVQTARRYELGGAVGESDRESIARRLLANAVIEDVHFAAHTPPETHGHEYQFRVTEVPLRDLDDAGLEKLSREGDLFLNLAEMRAIRDYFRSLEREPRDVELEMIAQTWSEHCVHKTFRSDVRVKDASGKVVEEIPNLIKNTIFRATQELDKPWCISVFQDNAGVIEF
;
A
#
# COMPACT_ATOMS: atom_id res chain seq x y z
N MET A 1 27.73 3.06 -10.12
CA MET A 1 27.15 2.55 -11.39
C MET A 1 25.79 1.93 -11.04
N THR A 2 24.82 1.90 -11.93
CA THR A 2 23.51 1.29 -11.64
C THR A 2 23.28 0.12 -12.57
N TYR A 3 22.95 -1.03 -12.04
CA TYR A 3 22.50 -2.19 -12.81
C TYR A 3 21.01 -2.37 -12.65
N ARG A 4 20.32 -2.66 -13.73
CA ARG A 4 18.92 -3.08 -13.77
C ARG A 4 18.89 -4.57 -14.08
N VAL A 5 18.34 -5.36 -13.16
CA VAL A 5 18.07 -6.79 -13.33
C VAL A 5 16.57 -6.95 -13.52
N GLU A 6 16.16 -7.42 -14.68
CA GLU A 6 14.77 -7.73 -15.00
C GLU A 6 14.59 -9.24 -15.01
N ILE A 7 13.72 -9.74 -14.14
CA ILE A 7 13.50 -11.17 -13.90
C ILE A 7 12.09 -11.54 -14.34
N ARG A 8 11.99 -12.57 -15.15
CA ARG A 8 10.71 -13.07 -15.69
C ARG A 8 10.69 -14.60 -15.74
N PRO A 9 9.49 -15.22 -15.77
CA PRO A 9 9.40 -16.65 -16.05
C PRO A 9 10.00 -17.00 -17.40
N LYS A 10 10.67 -18.16 -17.50
CA LYS A 10 11.16 -18.72 -18.75
C LYS A 10 10.00 -19.10 -19.68
N GLU A 11 10.27 -19.15 -20.96
CA GLU A 11 9.31 -19.64 -21.94
C GLU A 11 8.90 -21.10 -21.61
N GLY A 12 7.59 -21.34 -21.63
CA GLY A 12 7.01 -22.64 -21.24
C GLY A 12 6.67 -22.81 -19.76
N PHE A 13 7.05 -21.85 -18.90
CA PHE A 13 6.61 -21.80 -17.52
C PHE A 13 5.46 -20.78 -17.36
N GLY A 14 4.51 -21.08 -16.48
CA GLY A 14 3.41 -20.18 -16.21
C GLY A 14 3.86 -18.88 -15.50
N ASP A 15 3.10 -17.82 -15.69
CA ASP A 15 3.23 -16.57 -14.96
C ASP A 15 1.95 -16.35 -14.13
N PRO A 16 1.84 -16.97 -12.92
CA PRO A 16 0.62 -16.91 -12.12
C PRO A 16 0.23 -15.48 -11.73
N HIS A 17 1.22 -14.59 -11.59
CA HIS A 17 0.95 -13.19 -11.29
C HIS A 17 0.30 -12.48 -12.48
N ALA A 18 0.85 -12.64 -13.67
CA ALA A 18 0.28 -12.07 -14.89
C ALA A 18 -1.08 -12.67 -15.24
N GLU A 19 -1.27 -13.98 -15.02
CA GLU A 19 -2.55 -14.67 -15.21
C GLU A 19 -3.62 -14.11 -14.26
N GLY A 20 -3.26 -13.87 -12.98
CA GLY A 20 -4.12 -13.22 -12.01
C GLY A 20 -4.52 -11.81 -12.42
N VAL A 21 -3.57 -11.01 -12.91
CA VAL A 21 -3.84 -9.66 -13.44
C VAL A 21 -4.78 -9.72 -14.64
N LEU A 22 -4.54 -10.63 -15.58
CA LEU A 22 -5.41 -10.79 -16.77
C LEU A 22 -6.84 -11.20 -16.38
N HIS A 23 -6.98 -12.06 -15.37
CA HIS A 23 -8.29 -12.45 -14.85
C HIS A 23 -9.04 -11.26 -14.26
N GLN A 24 -8.39 -10.47 -13.42
CA GLN A 24 -8.98 -9.26 -12.81
C GLN A 24 -9.34 -8.20 -13.86
N LEU A 25 -8.54 -8.06 -14.93
CA LEU A 25 -8.88 -7.17 -16.05
C LEU A 25 -10.20 -7.57 -16.73
N ARG A 26 -10.42 -8.87 -16.92
CA ARG A 26 -11.68 -9.40 -17.48
C ARG A 26 -12.86 -9.15 -16.55
N GLU A 27 -12.70 -9.33 -15.25
CA GLU A 27 -13.74 -9.01 -14.26
C GLU A 27 -14.10 -7.51 -14.26
N LEU A 28 -13.14 -6.64 -14.55
CA LEU A 28 -13.36 -5.21 -14.71
C LEU A 28 -13.95 -4.81 -16.07
N GLY A 29 -14.20 -5.78 -16.97
CA GLY A 29 -14.74 -5.56 -18.31
C GLY A 29 -13.72 -4.95 -19.29
N ILE A 30 -12.43 -5.08 -19.03
CA ILE A 30 -11.35 -4.58 -19.90
C ILE A 30 -10.94 -5.70 -20.85
N GLU A 31 -11.52 -5.70 -22.03
CA GLU A 31 -11.26 -6.74 -23.07
C GLU A 31 -10.15 -6.34 -24.06
N SER A 32 -9.70 -5.09 -24.03
CA SER A 32 -8.64 -4.59 -24.91
C SER A 32 -7.27 -5.26 -24.64
N VAL A 33 -7.08 -5.84 -23.44
CA VAL A 33 -5.89 -6.59 -23.05
C VAL A 33 -6.12 -8.09 -23.27
N THR A 34 -5.34 -8.68 -24.17
CA THR A 34 -5.46 -10.10 -24.53
C THR A 34 -4.43 -10.98 -23.84
N ALA A 35 -3.30 -10.40 -23.43
CA ALA A 35 -2.22 -11.07 -22.72
C ALA A 35 -1.54 -10.11 -21.74
N VAL A 36 -1.01 -10.64 -20.66
CA VAL A 36 -0.16 -9.93 -19.70
C VAL A 36 1.12 -10.75 -19.51
N ARG A 37 2.25 -10.09 -19.42
CA ARG A 37 3.51 -10.65 -18.93
C ARG A 37 3.99 -9.80 -17.77
N SER A 38 4.52 -10.42 -16.74
CA SER A 38 5.09 -9.69 -15.61
C SER A 38 6.60 -9.87 -15.51
N ALA A 39 7.24 -8.91 -14.87
CA ALA A 39 8.64 -9.02 -14.49
C ALA A 39 8.88 -8.32 -13.15
N ARG A 40 9.79 -8.88 -12.35
CA ARG A 40 10.35 -8.23 -11.16
C ARG A 40 11.60 -7.45 -11.59
N LEU A 41 11.72 -6.24 -11.09
CA LEU A 41 12.88 -5.38 -11.36
C LEU A 41 13.68 -5.20 -10.08
N PHE A 42 15.00 -5.31 -10.19
CA PHE A 42 15.94 -4.92 -9.15
C PHE A 42 16.91 -3.90 -9.74
N PHE A 43 17.12 -2.81 -9.02
CA PHE A 43 18.09 -1.78 -9.32
C PHE A 43 19.21 -1.87 -8.28
N LEU A 44 20.42 -2.19 -8.73
CA LEU A 44 21.58 -2.33 -7.87
C LEU A 44 22.47 -1.10 -8.03
N TYR A 45 22.66 -0.34 -6.98
CA TYR A 45 23.47 0.88 -6.97
C TYR A 45 24.80 0.62 -6.26
N GLY A 46 25.90 1.08 -6.84
CA GLY A 46 27.23 0.95 -6.23
C GLY A 46 28.32 0.58 -7.24
N ASP A 47 29.44 0.13 -6.72
CA ASP A 47 30.63 -0.20 -7.51
C ASP A 47 30.73 -1.72 -7.81
N LEU A 48 29.66 -2.27 -8.37
CA LEU A 48 29.67 -3.64 -8.86
C LEU A 48 30.29 -3.71 -10.26
N THR A 49 31.03 -4.79 -10.52
CA THR A 49 31.42 -5.15 -11.89
C THR A 49 30.28 -5.91 -12.57
N ASP A 50 30.32 -6.02 -13.89
CA ASP A 50 29.35 -6.81 -14.68
C ASP A 50 29.27 -8.26 -14.19
N ASP A 51 30.41 -8.88 -13.87
CA ASP A 51 30.47 -10.26 -13.39
C ASP A 51 29.86 -10.41 -11.99
N GLN A 52 30.06 -9.42 -11.11
CA GLN A 52 29.45 -9.40 -9.80
C GLN A 52 27.92 -9.22 -9.89
N ALA A 53 27.45 -8.31 -10.76
CA ALA A 53 26.04 -8.11 -10.99
C ALA A 53 25.36 -9.37 -11.58
N ARG A 54 26.02 -10.07 -12.51
CA ARG A 54 25.56 -11.38 -13.01
C ARG A 54 25.48 -12.40 -11.89
N LYS A 55 26.52 -12.51 -11.08
CA LYS A 55 26.57 -13.45 -9.98
C LYS A 55 25.45 -13.18 -8.96
N VAL A 56 25.15 -11.91 -8.66
CA VAL A 56 24.01 -11.54 -7.82
C VAL A 56 22.69 -12.00 -8.45
N ALA A 57 22.51 -11.79 -9.75
CA ALA A 57 21.30 -12.22 -10.45
C ALA A 57 21.14 -13.74 -10.39
N GLU A 58 22.19 -14.50 -10.72
CA GLU A 58 22.18 -15.96 -10.87
C GLU A 58 22.12 -16.70 -9.54
N ASP A 59 22.86 -16.25 -8.53
CA ASP A 59 23.01 -16.98 -7.26
C ASP A 59 21.97 -16.54 -6.21
N LEU A 60 21.33 -15.36 -6.38
CA LEU A 60 20.47 -14.79 -5.35
C LEU A 60 19.07 -14.41 -5.84
N LEU A 61 18.96 -13.76 -7.02
CA LEU A 61 17.69 -13.07 -7.36
C LEU A 61 16.72 -13.93 -8.16
N ILE A 62 17.22 -14.91 -8.95
CA ILE A 62 16.39 -15.79 -9.77
C ILE A 62 16.27 -17.19 -9.18
N ASP A 63 15.16 -17.85 -9.50
CA ASP A 63 15.11 -19.31 -9.50
C ASP A 63 15.59 -19.82 -10.86
N PRO A 64 16.79 -20.43 -10.94
CA PRO A 64 17.38 -20.81 -12.23
C PRO A 64 16.63 -21.94 -12.94
N VAL A 65 15.67 -22.59 -12.29
CA VAL A 65 14.82 -23.62 -12.90
C VAL A 65 13.74 -22.98 -13.76
N VAL A 66 13.01 -22.01 -13.19
CA VAL A 66 11.78 -21.46 -13.76
C VAL A 66 11.90 -20.02 -14.25
N GLU A 67 12.98 -19.32 -13.88
CA GLU A 67 13.16 -17.90 -14.19
C GLU A 67 14.40 -17.65 -15.05
N GLU A 68 14.34 -16.58 -15.83
CA GLU A 68 15.46 -15.99 -16.57
C GLU A 68 15.59 -14.52 -16.20
N TYR A 69 16.78 -13.95 -16.45
CA TYR A 69 17.02 -12.53 -16.21
C TYR A 69 17.62 -11.82 -17.40
N ARG A 70 17.45 -10.52 -17.44
CA ARG A 70 18.17 -9.59 -18.29
C ARG A 70 18.92 -8.59 -17.43
N LEU A 71 20.19 -8.40 -17.72
CA LEU A 71 21.04 -7.42 -17.03
C LEU A 71 21.33 -6.26 -17.98
N SER A 72 21.12 -5.04 -17.53
CA SER A 72 21.53 -3.83 -18.22
C SER A 72 22.23 -2.87 -17.28
N SER A 73 23.21 -2.12 -17.77
CA SER A 73 23.97 -1.13 -17.00
C SER A 73 23.63 0.29 -17.45
N GLY A 74 23.53 1.21 -16.50
CA GLY A 74 23.20 2.63 -16.76
C GLY A 74 21.75 2.85 -17.21
N ASN A 75 21.48 3.99 -17.83
CA ASN A 75 20.17 4.32 -18.45
C ASN A 75 19.94 3.59 -19.79
N GLY A 76 20.76 2.59 -20.09
CA GLY A 76 20.76 1.88 -21.36
C GLY A 76 19.79 0.72 -21.40
N GLY A 77 18.83 0.82 -22.30
CA GLY A 77 18.32 -0.31 -23.04
C GLY A 77 17.38 -1.27 -22.35
N ALA A 78 16.23 -0.81 -21.86
CA ALA A 78 15.07 -1.67 -21.97
C ALA A 78 14.74 -1.77 -23.47
N GLU A 79 14.71 -3.00 -23.99
CA GLU A 79 14.24 -3.27 -25.36
C GLU A 79 12.88 -2.60 -25.57
N ALA A 80 12.67 -1.99 -26.72
CA ALA A 80 11.39 -1.38 -27.05
C ALA A 80 10.30 -2.48 -26.91
N PRO A 81 9.33 -2.31 -26.03
CA PRO A 81 8.35 -3.36 -25.75
C PRO A 81 7.47 -3.57 -26.98
N SER A 82 7.08 -4.82 -27.21
CA SER A 82 6.14 -5.19 -28.29
C SER A 82 4.67 -4.80 -27.95
N GLY A 83 4.43 -4.11 -26.88
CA GLY A 83 3.10 -3.72 -26.39
C GLY A 83 3.13 -2.55 -25.41
N ALA A 84 2.01 -2.25 -24.80
CA ALA A 84 1.90 -1.22 -23.76
C ALA A 84 2.62 -1.69 -22.48
N VAL A 85 3.53 -0.87 -21.99
CA VAL A 85 4.30 -1.15 -20.75
C VAL A 85 3.81 -0.31 -19.59
N VAL A 86 3.77 -0.92 -18.42
CA VAL A 86 3.54 -0.26 -17.14
C VAL A 86 4.61 -0.71 -16.16
N GLU A 87 5.38 0.21 -15.61
CA GLU A 87 6.28 -0.04 -14.50
C GLU A 87 5.73 0.62 -13.24
N VAL A 88 5.76 -0.11 -12.14
CA VAL A 88 5.24 0.33 -10.83
C VAL A 88 6.40 0.33 -9.86
N HIS A 89 6.74 1.49 -9.37
CA HIS A 89 7.84 1.76 -8.46
C HIS A 89 7.33 2.26 -7.12
N LEU A 90 8.00 1.91 -6.04
CA LEU A 90 7.72 2.52 -4.74
C LEU A 90 8.14 4.00 -4.75
N LYS A 91 7.34 4.85 -4.14
CA LYS A 91 7.68 6.26 -3.94
C LYS A 91 8.90 6.41 -3.02
N PRO A 92 9.69 7.48 -3.20
CA PRO A 92 10.79 7.77 -2.28
C PRO A 92 10.32 7.82 -0.82
N GLY A 93 11.04 7.12 0.06
CA GLY A 93 10.72 7.05 1.49
C GLY A 93 9.76 5.93 1.89
N VAL A 94 9.14 5.23 0.94
CA VAL A 94 8.37 4.02 1.24
C VAL A 94 9.33 2.87 1.51
N MET A 95 9.05 2.11 2.58
CA MET A 95 9.86 0.93 2.93
C MET A 95 9.73 -0.15 1.86
N ASP A 96 10.88 -0.68 1.42
CA ASP A 96 10.98 -1.81 0.50
C ASP A 96 11.64 -3.01 1.20
N PRO A 97 10.86 -3.93 1.79
CA PRO A 97 11.40 -5.08 2.52
C PRO A 97 12.17 -6.06 1.62
N VAL A 98 11.79 -6.15 0.34
CA VAL A 98 12.46 -7.01 -0.65
C VAL A 98 13.83 -6.45 -0.97
N ALA A 99 13.91 -5.14 -1.24
CA ALA A 99 15.18 -4.45 -1.45
C ALA A 99 16.11 -4.57 -0.24
N ALA A 100 15.61 -4.34 0.98
CA ALA A 100 16.40 -4.46 2.20
C ALA A 100 16.95 -5.88 2.41
N SER A 101 16.15 -6.90 2.10
CA SER A 101 16.58 -8.30 2.19
C SER A 101 17.63 -8.65 1.14
N ALA A 102 17.42 -8.21 -0.10
CA ALA A 102 18.38 -8.41 -1.19
C ALA A 102 19.70 -7.69 -0.91
N GLU A 103 19.65 -6.44 -0.44
CA GLU A 103 20.82 -5.65 -0.08
C GLU A 103 21.67 -6.34 0.98
N ARG A 104 21.01 -6.86 2.02
CA ARG A 104 21.70 -7.62 3.07
C ARG A 104 22.38 -8.88 2.51
N ALA A 105 21.65 -9.68 1.73
CA ALA A 105 22.18 -10.89 1.14
C ALA A 105 23.34 -10.61 0.19
N ILE A 106 23.28 -9.54 -0.61
CA ILE A 106 24.36 -9.15 -1.50
C ILE A 106 25.62 -8.74 -0.72
N ARG A 107 25.45 -8.03 0.39
CA ARG A 107 26.57 -7.70 1.29
C ARG A 107 27.16 -8.94 1.94
N ASP A 108 26.34 -9.92 2.32
CA ASP A 108 26.79 -11.21 2.86
C ASP A 108 27.56 -12.03 1.81
N MET A 109 27.29 -11.85 0.50
CA MET A 109 28.10 -12.38 -0.59
C MET A 109 29.47 -11.66 -0.74
N GLY A 110 29.73 -10.62 0.03
CA GLY A 110 30.97 -9.84 0.01
C GLY A 110 31.01 -8.75 -1.04
N PHE A 111 29.88 -8.37 -1.64
CA PHE A 111 29.83 -7.30 -2.65
C PHE A 111 29.44 -5.97 -2.03
N ALA A 112 30.14 -4.90 -2.43
CA ALA A 112 29.87 -3.55 -1.98
C ALA A 112 28.79 -2.91 -2.87
N LEU A 113 27.66 -2.56 -2.26
CA LEU A 113 26.65 -1.75 -2.90
C LEU A 113 26.13 -0.68 -1.95
N SER A 114 25.65 0.42 -2.51
CA SER A 114 25.11 1.56 -1.75
C SER A 114 23.62 1.39 -1.45
N ALA A 115 22.85 0.86 -2.43
CA ALA A 115 21.44 0.63 -2.27
C ALA A 115 20.90 -0.43 -3.22
N VAL A 116 19.73 -0.99 -2.89
CA VAL A 116 18.87 -1.77 -3.79
C VAL A 116 17.50 -1.10 -3.82
N GLN A 117 16.84 -1.11 -4.96
CA GLN A 117 15.44 -0.74 -5.10
C GLN A 117 14.73 -1.80 -5.94
N THR A 118 13.43 -2.00 -5.72
CA THR A 118 12.65 -2.94 -6.53
C THR A 118 11.50 -2.23 -7.23
N ALA A 119 11.03 -2.84 -8.32
CA ALA A 119 9.84 -2.43 -9.01
C ALA A 119 9.19 -3.65 -9.70
N ARG A 120 8.00 -3.44 -10.23
CA ARG A 120 7.27 -4.42 -11.04
C ARG A 120 7.07 -3.87 -12.43
N ARG A 121 7.18 -4.74 -13.43
CA ARG A 121 6.92 -4.40 -14.82
C ARG A 121 5.83 -5.29 -15.38
N TYR A 122 4.94 -4.68 -16.14
CA TYR A 122 3.86 -5.36 -16.86
C TYR A 122 3.93 -5.01 -18.34
N GLU A 123 3.82 -6.00 -19.18
CA GLU A 123 3.68 -5.86 -20.63
C GLU A 123 2.26 -6.30 -21.00
N LEU A 124 1.47 -5.36 -21.51
CA LEU A 124 0.06 -5.56 -21.85
C LEU A 124 -0.04 -5.78 -23.35
N GLY A 125 -0.38 -7.00 -23.76
CA GLY A 125 -0.64 -7.36 -25.15
C GLY A 125 -2.09 -7.07 -25.54
N GLY A 126 -2.30 -6.70 -26.81
CA GLY A 126 -3.62 -6.34 -27.35
C GLY A 126 -3.68 -4.90 -27.85
N ALA A 127 -4.86 -4.40 -28.14
CA ALA A 127 -5.08 -3.04 -28.62
C ALA A 127 -5.33 -2.07 -27.43
N VAL A 128 -4.30 -1.90 -26.62
CA VAL A 128 -4.37 -1.10 -25.37
C VAL A 128 -4.14 0.36 -25.67
N GLY A 129 -5.19 1.17 -25.60
CA GLY A 129 -5.11 2.62 -25.74
C GLY A 129 -4.44 3.29 -24.52
N GLU A 130 -4.03 4.54 -24.66
CA GLU A 130 -3.37 5.29 -23.58
C GLU A 130 -4.30 5.46 -22.35
N SER A 131 -5.57 5.78 -22.58
CA SER A 131 -6.59 5.90 -21.52
C SER A 131 -6.81 4.58 -20.77
N ASP A 132 -6.86 3.45 -21.50
CA ASP A 132 -7.02 2.14 -20.88
C ASP A 132 -5.79 1.79 -20.03
N ARG A 133 -4.60 2.04 -20.57
CA ARG A 133 -3.35 1.80 -19.87
C ARG A 133 -3.25 2.59 -18.56
N GLU A 134 -3.62 3.87 -18.58
CA GLU A 134 -3.64 4.70 -17.38
C GLU A 134 -4.69 4.21 -16.36
N SER A 135 -5.88 3.86 -16.83
CA SER A 135 -6.94 3.30 -15.97
C SER A 135 -6.52 1.97 -15.32
N ILE A 136 -5.93 1.07 -16.10
CA ILE A 136 -5.40 -0.21 -15.62
C ILE A 136 -4.33 0.00 -14.56
N ALA A 137 -3.37 0.87 -14.84
CA ALA A 137 -2.27 1.15 -13.93
C ALA A 137 -2.77 1.66 -12.57
N ARG A 138 -3.68 2.64 -12.57
CA ARG A 138 -4.19 3.28 -11.34
C ARG A 138 -5.20 2.45 -10.56
N ARG A 139 -6.01 1.63 -11.24
CA ARG A 139 -7.10 0.88 -10.60
C ARG A 139 -6.71 -0.52 -10.17
N LEU A 140 -5.71 -1.10 -10.82
CA LEU A 140 -5.36 -2.50 -10.63
C LEU A 140 -3.89 -2.73 -10.27
N LEU A 141 -2.95 -2.08 -10.97
CA LEU A 141 -1.54 -2.43 -10.85
C LEU A 141 -0.80 -1.69 -9.74
N ALA A 142 -1.24 -0.48 -9.40
CA ALA A 142 -0.52 0.38 -8.46
C ALA A 142 -1.42 0.94 -7.34
N ASN A 143 -0.83 1.08 -6.17
CA ASN A 143 -1.40 1.85 -5.08
C ASN A 143 -0.86 3.29 -5.15
N ALA A 144 -1.67 4.23 -5.62
CA ALA A 144 -1.28 5.63 -5.83
C ALA A 144 -0.79 6.36 -4.56
N VAL A 145 -1.05 5.82 -3.37
CA VAL A 145 -0.56 6.40 -2.11
C VAL A 145 0.94 6.17 -1.95
N ILE A 146 1.41 4.96 -2.26
CA ILE A 146 2.78 4.52 -2.00
C ILE A 146 3.59 4.18 -3.26
N GLU A 147 2.96 4.21 -4.44
CA GLU A 147 3.60 3.81 -5.69
C GLU A 147 3.41 4.86 -6.78
N ASP A 148 4.43 4.97 -7.63
CA ASP A 148 4.44 5.76 -8.87
C ASP A 148 4.39 4.84 -10.08
N VAL A 149 3.73 5.31 -11.14
CA VAL A 149 3.55 4.56 -12.39
C VAL A 149 4.32 5.23 -13.51
N HIS A 150 5.06 4.42 -14.26
CA HIS A 150 5.79 4.84 -15.45
C HIS A 150 5.32 4.00 -16.65
N PHE A 151 5.10 4.66 -17.78
CA PHE A 151 4.64 4.02 -19.02
C PHE A 151 5.77 3.71 -20.00
N ALA A 152 6.98 3.78 -19.52
CA ALA A 152 8.20 3.40 -20.19
C ALA A 152 9.20 2.84 -19.16
N ALA A 153 10.29 2.28 -19.63
CA ALA A 153 11.36 1.85 -18.74
C ALA A 153 11.87 3.05 -17.94
N HIS A 154 11.87 2.92 -16.62
CA HIS A 154 12.32 3.93 -15.69
C HIS A 154 13.44 3.38 -14.79
N THR A 155 14.50 4.16 -14.63
CA THR A 155 15.55 3.89 -13.65
C THR A 155 15.38 4.94 -12.54
N PRO A 156 14.94 4.54 -11.34
CA PRO A 156 14.80 5.48 -10.26
C PRO A 156 16.16 6.06 -9.85
N PRO A 157 16.21 7.30 -9.37
CA PRO A 157 17.46 7.84 -8.82
C PRO A 157 17.82 7.03 -7.57
N GLU A 158 19.14 6.93 -7.30
CA GLU A 158 19.59 6.36 -6.04
C GLU A 158 19.05 7.23 -4.89
N THR A 159 18.14 6.65 -4.11
CA THR A 159 17.59 7.34 -2.92
C THR A 159 18.34 6.86 -1.70
N HIS A 160 19.17 7.74 -1.16
CA HIS A 160 19.61 7.61 0.22
C HIS A 160 18.44 8.06 1.09
N GLY A 161 18.11 7.30 2.13
CA GLY A 161 17.09 7.71 3.08
C GLY A 161 17.37 9.15 3.53
N HIS A 162 16.33 9.99 3.58
CA HIS A 162 16.50 11.34 4.09
C HIS A 162 17.03 11.26 5.51
N GLU A 163 18.09 12.04 5.79
CA GLU A 163 18.58 12.18 7.16
C GLU A 163 17.42 12.68 8.03
N TYR A 164 17.00 11.82 8.97
CA TYR A 164 15.88 12.15 9.85
C TYR A 164 16.28 13.33 10.74
N GLN A 165 15.63 14.47 10.56
CA GLN A 165 15.74 15.61 11.44
C GLN A 165 14.55 15.61 12.40
N PHE A 166 14.80 15.32 13.65
CA PHE A 166 13.78 15.43 14.68
C PHE A 166 13.23 16.86 14.75
N ARG A 167 11.93 17.01 14.55
CA ARG A 167 11.21 18.28 14.72
C ARG A 167 10.01 18.03 15.62
N VAL A 168 9.82 18.91 16.58
CA VAL A 168 8.57 18.99 17.34
C VAL A 168 7.66 19.96 16.61
N THR A 169 6.55 19.48 16.12
CA THR A 169 5.56 20.30 15.40
C THR A 169 4.41 20.62 16.35
N GLU A 170 4.20 21.89 16.65
CA GLU A 170 3.02 22.37 17.36
C GLU A 170 1.91 22.70 16.34
N VAL A 171 0.70 22.26 16.63
CA VAL A 171 -0.46 22.48 15.76
C VAL A 171 -1.35 23.57 16.35
N PRO A 172 -1.49 24.75 15.69
CA PRO A 172 -2.34 25.82 16.16
C PRO A 172 -3.81 25.36 16.17
N LEU A 173 -4.37 25.17 17.36
CA LEU A 173 -5.73 24.64 17.54
C LEU A 173 -6.59 25.52 18.46
N ARG A 174 -5.97 26.14 19.44
CA ARG A 174 -6.66 26.80 20.55
C ARG A 174 -7.59 27.94 20.13
N ASP A 175 -7.21 28.69 19.11
CA ASP A 175 -7.93 29.86 18.64
C ASP A 175 -8.82 29.58 17.42
N LEU A 176 -8.88 28.32 16.95
CA LEU A 176 -9.71 27.95 15.82
C LEU A 176 -11.19 28.02 16.18
N ASP A 177 -11.99 28.54 15.27
CA ASP A 177 -13.43 28.42 15.26
C ASP A 177 -13.87 27.02 14.78
N ASP A 178 -15.14 26.76 14.75
CA ASP A 178 -15.68 25.45 14.35
C ASP A 178 -15.30 25.06 12.93
N ALA A 179 -15.32 25.99 11.99
CA ALA A 179 -14.93 25.74 10.60
C ALA A 179 -13.43 25.41 10.50
N GLY A 180 -12.59 26.09 11.28
CA GLY A 180 -11.16 25.83 11.39
C GLY A 180 -10.88 24.45 11.99
N LEU A 181 -11.64 24.03 13.01
CA LEU A 181 -11.55 22.72 13.62
C LEU A 181 -11.94 21.59 12.66
N GLU A 182 -13.03 21.72 11.92
CA GLU A 182 -13.44 20.76 10.90
C GLU A 182 -12.43 20.67 9.76
N LYS A 183 -11.88 21.80 9.36
CA LYS A 183 -10.83 21.86 8.33
C LYS A 183 -9.56 21.15 8.80
N LEU A 184 -9.11 21.41 10.03
CA LEU A 184 -7.94 20.78 10.61
C LEU A 184 -8.11 19.26 10.72
N SER A 185 -9.27 18.78 11.18
CA SER A 185 -9.56 17.35 11.27
C SER A 185 -9.52 16.66 9.91
N ARG A 186 -10.07 17.30 8.86
CA ARG A 186 -10.11 16.76 7.50
C ARG A 186 -8.75 16.79 6.82
N GLU A 187 -8.02 17.91 6.89
CA GLU A 187 -6.72 18.07 6.23
C GLU A 187 -5.59 17.33 6.94
N GLY A 188 -5.74 17.10 8.27
CA GLY A 188 -4.82 16.30 9.07
C GLY A 188 -5.20 14.83 9.13
N ASP A 189 -6.21 14.35 8.38
CA ASP A 189 -6.69 12.96 8.37
C ASP A 189 -6.98 12.40 9.78
N LEU A 190 -7.43 13.27 10.72
CA LEU A 190 -7.71 12.88 12.09
C LEU A 190 -9.03 12.13 12.23
N PHE A 191 -9.97 12.29 11.32
CA PHE A 191 -11.30 11.67 11.30
C PHE A 191 -12.10 11.91 12.59
N LEU A 192 -11.85 13.04 13.25
CA LEU A 192 -12.55 13.48 14.44
C LEU A 192 -13.73 14.37 14.06
N ASN A 193 -14.89 14.20 14.73
CA ASN A 193 -16.03 15.06 14.54
C ASN A 193 -15.87 16.40 15.29
N LEU A 194 -16.74 17.36 15.00
CA LEU A 194 -16.65 18.70 15.59
C LEU A 194 -16.72 18.70 17.12
N ALA A 195 -17.53 17.82 17.71
CA ALA A 195 -17.67 17.75 19.18
C ALA A 195 -16.36 17.26 19.82
N GLU A 196 -15.71 16.28 19.20
CA GLU A 196 -14.40 15.75 19.62
C GLU A 196 -13.32 16.81 19.47
N MET A 197 -13.28 17.50 18.33
CA MET A 197 -12.32 18.58 18.08
C MET A 197 -12.48 19.75 19.09
N ARG A 198 -13.71 20.10 19.43
CA ARG A 198 -13.98 21.10 20.48
C ARG A 198 -13.47 20.63 21.85
N ALA A 199 -13.70 19.36 22.22
CA ALA A 199 -13.22 18.81 23.47
C ALA A 199 -11.67 18.85 23.55
N ILE A 200 -10.98 18.51 22.46
CA ILE A 200 -9.51 18.61 22.35
C ILE A 200 -9.07 20.07 22.47
N ARG A 201 -9.68 20.99 21.73
CA ARG A 201 -9.37 22.42 21.82
C ARG A 201 -9.49 22.95 23.25
N ASP A 202 -10.61 22.65 23.90
CA ASP A 202 -10.90 23.15 25.24
C ASP A 202 -9.95 22.55 26.28
N TYR A 203 -9.53 21.30 26.09
CA TYR A 203 -8.48 20.68 26.90
C TYR A 203 -7.15 21.39 26.75
N PHE A 204 -6.66 21.64 25.52
CA PHE A 204 -5.40 22.33 25.31
C PHE A 204 -5.44 23.83 25.68
N ARG A 205 -6.63 24.46 25.63
CA ARG A 205 -6.85 25.78 26.24
C ARG A 205 -6.61 25.75 27.73
N SER A 206 -7.08 24.72 28.45
CA SER A 206 -6.87 24.59 29.89
C SER A 206 -5.41 24.33 30.26
N LEU A 207 -4.62 23.78 29.35
CA LEU A 207 -3.18 23.58 29.51
C LEU A 207 -2.36 24.81 29.09
N GLU A 208 -2.98 25.85 28.57
CA GLU A 208 -2.34 27.07 28.05
C GLU A 208 -1.25 26.83 27.00
N ARG A 209 -1.29 25.73 26.28
CA ARG A 209 -0.35 25.39 25.21
C ARG A 209 -1.05 24.78 23.98
N GLU A 210 -0.39 24.81 22.84
CA GLU A 210 -0.83 24.07 21.67
C GLU A 210 -0.53 22.58 21.79
N PRO A 211 -1.33 21.69 21.16
CA PRO A 211 -0.95 20.29 21.01
C PRO A 211 0.23 20.12 20.07
N ARG A 212 0.98 19.07 20.29
CA ARG A 212 1.92 18.55 19.30
C ARG A 212 1.19 17.65 18.32
N ASP A 213 1.72 17.54 17.10
CA ASP A 213 1.20 16.66 16.07
C ASP A 213 0.99 15.23 16.58
N VAL A 214 1.99 14.65 17.24
CA VAL A 214 1.93 13.31 17.83
C VAL A 214 0.83 13.17 18.89
N GLU A 215 0.53 14.22 19.65
CA GLU A 215 -0.56 14.20 20.65
C GLU A 215 -1.92 14.13 19.97
N LEU A 216 -2.11 14.88 18.88
CA LEU A 216 -3.34 14.82 18.09
C LEU A 216 -3.51 13.46 17.42
N GLU A 217 -2.44 12.93 16.83
CA GLU A 217 -2.43 11.59 16.24
C GLU A 217 -2.80 10.51 17.28
N MET A 218 -2.20 10.54 18.46
CA MET A 218 -2.52 9.59 19.53
C MET A 218 -3.99 9.68 19.96
N ILE A 219 -4.53 10.89 20.10
CA ILE A 219 -5.94 11.07 20.45
C ILE A 219 -6.83 10.58 19.31
N ALA A 220 -6.52 10.95 18.07
CA ALA A 220 -7.25 10.51 16.88
C ALA A 220 -7.27 8.99 16.76
N GLN A 221 -6.13 8.33 16.95
CA GLN A 221 -6.03 6.87 16.93
C GLN A 221 -6.83 6.22 18.06
N THR A 222 -6.71 6.70 19.29
CA THR A 222 -7.44 6.12 20.43
C THR A 222 -8.95 6.33 20.32
N TRP A 223 -9.42 7.39 19.65
CA TRP A 223 -10.83 7.69 19.41
C TRP A 223 -11.30 7.24 18.03
N SER A 224 -10.48 6.51 17.29
CA SER A 224 -10.80 6.04 15.95
C SER A 224 -11.85 4.93 15.94
N GLU A 225 -12.46 4.70 14.78
CA GLU A 225 -13.34 3.56 14.55
C GLU A 225 -12.63 2.22 14.79
N HIS A 226 -11.32 2.17 14.59
CA HIS A 226 -10.50 0.98 14.86
C HIS A 226 -10.41 0.65 16.35
N CYS A 227 -10.16 1.65 17.22
CA CYS A 227 -9.96 1.42 18.66
C CYS A 227 -11.26 1.44 19.46
N VAL A 228 -12.17 2.39 19.17
CA VAL A 228 -13.40 2.60 19.99
C VAL A 228 -14.64 2.00 19.32
N HIS A 229 -14.60 1.78 18.01
CA HIS A 229 -15.75 1.30 17.24
C HIS A 229 -16.97 2.21 17.39
N LYS A 230 -16.81 3.51 17.14
CA LYS A 230 -17.86 4.52 17.32
C LYS A 230 -19.18 4.15 16.65
N THR A 231 -19.13 3.82 15.37
CA THR A 231 -20.30 3.43 14.58
C THR A 231 -20.82 2.06 14.99
N PHE A 232 -19.94 1.08 15.12
CA PHE A 232 -20.33 -0.29 15.45
C PHE A 232 -20.89 -0.44 16.87
N ARG A 233 -20.53 0.42 17.80
CA ARG A 233 -21.09 0.43 19.16
C ARG A 233 -22.27 1.38 19.33
N SER A 234 -22.59 2.17 18.30
CA SER A 234 -23.67 3.15 18.35
C SER A 234 -25.05 2.51 18.23
N ASP A 235 -26.05 3.22 18.74
CA ASP A 235 -27.44 2.93 18.45
C ASP A 235 -27.81 3.50 17.09
N VAL A 236 -28.39 2.68 16.23
CA VAL A 236 -28.78 3.05 14.87
C VAL A 236 -30.30 3.18 14.77
N ARG A 237 -30.78 4.30 14.23
CA ARG A 237 -32.18 4.53 13.90
C ARG A 237 -32.37 4.59 12.41
N VAL A 238 -33.09 3.61 11.87
CA VAL A 238 -33.45 3.58 10.45
C VAL A 238 -34.74 4.39 10.27
N LYS A 239 -34.70 5.36 9.36
CA LYS A 239 -35.87 6.18 9.03
C LYS A 239 -36.32 5.93 7.60
N ASP A 240 -37.62 5.93 7.36
CA ASP A 240 -38.21 5.92 6.03
C ASP A 240 -38.07 7.28 5.32
N ALA A 241 -38.51 7.37 4.08
CA ALA A 241 -38.49 8.59 3.28
C ALA A 241 -39.31 9.76 3.90
N SER A 242 -40.25 9.47 4.82
CA SER A 242 -41.02 10.47 5.55
C SER A 242 -40.33 10.98 6.83
N GLY A 243 -39.19 10.38 7.19
CA GLY A 243 -38.45 10.68 8.39
C GLY A 243 -38.94 9.92 9.63
N LYS A 244 -39.91 9.02 9.49
CA LYS A 244 -40.43 8.17 10.59
C LYS A 244 -39.43 7.06 10.88
N VAL A 245 -39.12 6.83 12.14
CA VAL A 245 -38.29 5.72 12.59
C VAL A 245 -39.01 4.41 12.32
N VAL A 246 -38.43 3.53 11.52
CA VAL A 246 -38.97 2.21 11.17
C VAL A 246 -38.28 1.08 11.92
N GLU A 247 -37.05 1.32 12.37
CA GLU A 247 -36.27 0.35 13.14
C GLU A 247 -35.28 1.05 14.05
N GLU A 248 -35.07 0.50 15.23
CA GLU A 248 -34.02 0.92 16.18
C GLU A 248 -33.13 -0.30 16.48
N ILE A 249 -31.85 -0.17 16.27
CA ILE A 249 -30.84 -1.21 16.54
C ILE A 249 -29.90 -0.69 17.61
N PRO A 250 -30.12 -1.01 18.89
CA PRO A 250 -29.22 -0.59 19.95
C PRO A 250 -27.91 -1.37 19.85
N ASN A 251 -26.78 -0.69 19.95
CA ASN A 251 -25.45 -1.24 19.82
C ASN A 251 -25.31 -2.15 18.58
N LEU A 252 -25.06 -1.52 17.45
CA LEU A 252 -25.11 -2.15 16.12
C LEU A 252 -24.39 -3.51 16.08
N ILE A 253 -23.13 -3.59 16.54
CA ILE A 253 -22.35 -4.84 16.46
C ILE A 253 -22.97 -5.97 17.31
N LYS A 254 -23.46 -5.65 18.52
CA LYS A 254 -24.04 -6.66 19.41
C LYS A 254 -25.35 -7.23 18.87
N ASN A 255 -26.18 -6.37 18.28
CA ASN A 255 -27.50 -6.77 17.78
C ASN A 255 -27.51 -7.22 16.32
N THR A 256 -26.36 -7.24 15.66
CA THR A 256 -26.21 -7.76 14.29
C THR A 256 -25.18 -8.90 14.23
N ILE A 257 -23.92 -8.61 14.02
CA ILE A 257 -22.88 -9.61 13.75
C ILE A 257 -22.66 -10.53 14.96
N PHE A 258 -22.56 -9.97 16.17
CA PHE A 258 -22.39 -10.78 17.39
C PHE A 258 -23.58 -11.72 17.61
N ARG A 259 -24.81 -11.19 17.52
CA ARG A 259 -26.03 -11.95 17.66
C ARG A 259 -26.12 -13.05 16.60
N ALA A 260 -25.85 -12.74 15.34
CA ALA A 260 -25.84 -13.73 14.26
C ALA A 260 -24.82 -14.86 14.53
N THR A 261 -23.64 -14.54 15.03
CA THR A 261 -22.63 -15.53 15.40
C THR A 261 -23.12 -16.45 16.53
N GLN A 262 -23.79 -15.90 17.54
CA GLN A 262 -24.36 -16.69 18.62
C GLN A 262 -25.53 -17.56 18.15
N GLU A 263 -26.44 -17.03 17.32
CA GLU A 263 -27.56 -17.78 16.79
C GLU A 263 -27.14 -18.93 15.87
N LEU A 264 -26.03 -18.77 15.13
CA LEU A 264 -25.46 -19.81 14.29
C LEU A 264 -24.82 -20.92 15.09
N ASP A 265 -24.36 -20.66 16.31
CA ASP A 265 -23.80 -21.59 17.31
C ASP A 265 -22.87 -22.63 16.69
N LYS A 266 -21.83 -22.18 15.97
CA LYS A 266 -20.92 -23.09 15.27
C LYS A 266 -19.90 -23.69 16.23
N PRO A 267 -19.79 -25.04 16.31
CA PRO A 267 -18.92 -25.71 17.28
C PRO A 267 -17.42 -25.41 17.09
N TRP A 268 -17.04 -25.01 15.88
CA TRP A 268 -15.66 -24.61 15.59
C TRP A 268 -15.30 -23.17 16.07
N CYS A 269 -16.25 -22.39 16.59
CA CYS A 269 -15.99 -21.11 17.22
C CYS A 269 -15.54 -21.31 18.67
N ILE A 270 -14.23 -21.26 18.94
CA ILE A 270 -13.68 -21.48 20.29
C ILE A 270 -13.77 -20.21 21.13
N SER A 271 -13.37 -19.07 20.57
CA SER A 271 -13.40 -17.77 21.22
C SER A 271 -13.69 -16.68 20.20
N VAL A 272 -14.81 -15.98 20.34
CA VAL A 272 -15.23 -14.90 19.42
C VAL A 272 -15.76 -13.72 20.21
N PHE A 273 -15.47 -12.48 19.77
CA PHE A 273 -15.87 -11.22 20.37
C PHE A 273 -15.46 -11.01 21.86
N GLN A 274 -14.43 -11.71 22.33
CA GLN A 274 -13.88 -11.53 23.68
C GLN A 274 -12.69 -10.56 23.68
N ASP A 275 -11.95 -10.51 22.58
CA ASP A 275 -10.78 -9.66 22.39
C ASP A 275 -10.67 -9.29 20.88
N ASN A 276 -9.59 -8.60 20.49
CA ASN A 276 -9.30 -8.21 19.11
C ASN A 276 -8.98 -9.40 18.18
N ALA A 277 -8.96 -10.62 18.71
CA ALA A 277 -8.75 -11.85 17.95
C ALA A 277 -9.91 -12.82 18.13
N GLY A 278 -10.22 -13.57 17.08
CA GLY A 278 -11.09 -14.74 17.14
C GLY A 278 -10.28 -16.03 17.04
N VAL A 279 -10.69 -17.05 17.77
CA VAL A 279 -10.09 -18.40 17.72
C VAL A 279 -11.13 -19.37 17.19
N ILE A 280 -10.78 -20.07 16.14
CA ILE A 280 -11.61 -21.12 15.54
C ILE A 280 -10.82 -22.42 15.47
N GLU A 281 -11.52 -23.54 15.49
CA GLU A 281 -10.96 -24.84 15.15
C GLU A 281 -10.94 -25.01 13.64
N PHE A 282 -9.82 -25.51 13.12
CA PHE A 282 -9.60 -25.66 11.69
C PHE A 282 -9.25 -27.12 11.35
#